data_ca59bde20991da403684786f0065cc35
#
_entry.id   ca59bde20991da403684786f0065cc35
#
_cell.length_a   1.000
_cell.length_b   1.000
_cell.length_c   1.000
_cell.angle_alpha   90.00
_cell.angle_beta   90.00
_cell.angle_gamma   90.00
#
_symmetry.space_group_name_H-M   'P 1'
#
loop_
_entity.id
_entity.type
_entity.pdbx_description
1 polymer ?
#
loop_
_entity_poly.entity_id
_entity_poly.type
_entity_poly.pdbx_seq_one_letter_code
_entity_poly.pdbx_strand_id
1 'polypeptide(L)'
;VGSEMCIRDSVSYEESHEICPGNEIVLADTALGLFGMSICYDIRFPEQYRLMASSGADAFLIAADFTKATGERHWEALLRTRAIENGCYVLAANQCGQKARFEAYGHSMIIAPDGEILTEADDTPQVLIAELDPEVLERTRNEIPSLENRRDDLYRVSSGNVRIYEE
;
A
#
# COMPACT_ATOMS: atom_id res chain seq x y z
N VAL A 1 -9.90 -1.97 7.29
CA VAL A 1 -9.05 -0.90 7.77
C VAL A 1 -9.64 0.37 7.22
N GLY A 2 -9.81 1.35 8.00
CA GLY A 2 -10.33 2.64 7.61
C GLY A 2 -9.78 3.65 8.58
N SER A 3 -9.24 4.71 8.08
CA SER A 3 -8.64 5.75 8.87
C SER A 3 -9.25 7.09 8.51
N GLU A 4 -9.27 7.98 9.45
CA GLU A 4 -9.75 9.33 9.25
C GLU A 4 -8.74 10.14 8.43
N MET A 5 -9.16 10.69 7.31
CA MET A 5 -8.36 11.63 6.55
C MET A 5 -8.60 13.05 7.06
N CYS A 6 -7.71 13.53 7.93
CA CYS A 6 -7.68 14.94 8.34
C CYS A 6 -6.74 15.72 7.43
N ILE A 7 -7.27 16.46 6.45
CA ILE A 7 -6.51 17.45 5.69
C ILE A 7 -6.66 18.79 6.40
N ARG A 8 -5.56 19.34 6.90
CA ARG A 8 -5.54 20.54 7.75
C ARG A 8 -5.71 21.86 7.00
N ASP A 9 -5.86 21.84 5.69
CA ASP A 9 -6.07 23.04 4.87
C ASP A 9 -7.52 23.11 4.36
N SER A 10 -8.37 23.78 5.13
CA SER A 10 -9.69 24.31 4.80
C SER A 10 -10.86 23.36 4.50
N VAL A 11 -10.67 22.04 4.39
CA VAL A 11 -11.78 21.08 4.28
C VAL A 11 -11.46 19.85 5.13
N SER A 12 -12.03 19.77 6.32
CA SER A 12 -12.04 18.54 7.11
C SER A 12 -13.07 17.58 6.50
N TYR A 13 -12.62 16.44 6.01
CA TYR A 13 -13.49 15.33 5.65
C TYR A 13 -13.35 14.26 6.73
N GLU A 14 -14.40 14.09 7.52
CA GLU A 14 -14.48 13.02 8.52
C GLU A 14 -15.19 11.82 7.87
N GLU A 15 -14.41 10.91 7.29
CA GLU A 15 -14.92 9.68 6.68
C GLU A 15 -15.67 8.80 7.68
N SER A 16 -15.31 8.87 8.95
CA SER A 16 -15.96 8.13 10.05
C SER A 16 -17.46 8.37 10.20
N HIS A 17 -17.99 9.47 9.65
CA HIS A 17 -19.43 9.72 9.64
C HIS A 17 -20.17 8.91 8.58
N GLU A 18 -19.49 8.46 7.53
CA GLU A 18 -20.11 7.77 6.38
C GLU A 18 -19.59 6.32 6.23
N ILE A 19 -18.40 6.03 6.72
CA ILE A 19 -17.71 4.73 6.53
C ILE A 19 -17.33 4.15 7.88
N CYS A 20 -17.77 2.93 8.15
CA CYS A 20 -17.30 2.18 9.32
C CYS A 20 -15.88 1.66 9.08
N PRO A 21 -14.95 1.87 10.03
CA PRO A 21 -13.62 1.30 9.93
C PRO A 21 -13.66 -0.23 9.97
N GLY A 22 -12.78 -0.86 9.21
CA GLY A 22 -12.55 -2.29 9.31
C GLY A 22 -11.84 -2.65 10.62
N ASN A 23 -11.97 -3.89 11.04
CA ASN A 23 -11.37 -4.42 12.28
C ASN A 23 -10.35 -5.53 12.03
N GLU A 24 -9.98 -5.76 10.78
CA GLU A 24 -9.08 -6.84 10.35
C GLU A 24 -8.02 -6.30 9.39
N ILE A 25 -6.82 -6.88 9.45
CA ILE A 25 -5.81 -6.78 8.39
C ILE A 25 -6.08 -7.94 7.44
N VAL A 26 -6.29 -7.64 6.17
CA VAL A 26 -6.76 -8.60 5.17
C VAL A 26 -5.65 -8.96 4.21
N LEU A 27 -5.45 -10.26 4.01
CA LEU A 27 -4.66 -10.82 2.94
C LEU A 27 -5.55 -11.76 2.09
N ALA A 28 -5.32 -11.75 0.79
CA ALA A 28 -5.95 -12.65 -0.16
C ALA A 28 -4.90 -13.65 -0.66
N ASP A 29 -5.11 -14.94 -0.38
CA ASP A 29 -4.30 -16.01 -0.92
C ASP A 29 -4.91 -16.47 -2.25
N THR A 30 -4.13 -16.35 -3.31
CA THR A 30 -4.57 -16.59 -4.68
C THR A 30 -3.57 -17.48 -5.41
N ALA A 31 -3.96 -18.01 -6.56
CA ALA A 31 -3.06 -18.76 -7.43
C ALA A 31 -1.85 -17.94 -7.94
N LEU A 32 -1.86 -16.60 -7.77
CA LEU A 32 -0.80 -15.69 -8.20
C LEU A 32 0.11 -15.24 -7.05
N GLY A 33 -0.19 -15.62 -5.81
CA GLY A 33 0.55 -15.24 -4.61
C GLY A 33 -0.34 -14.66 -3.52
N LEU A 34 0.27 -14.24 -2.42
CA LEU A 34 -0.40 -13.69 -1.26
C LEU A 34 -0.39 -12.15 -1.30
N PHE A 35 -1.57 -11.56 -1.39
CA PHE A 35 -1.75 -10.12 -1.55
C PHE A 35 -2.29 -9.46 -0.28
N GLY A 36 -1.54 -8.52 0.30
CA GLY A 36 -2.00 -7.65 1.38
C GLY A 36 -2.86 -6.51 0.84
N MET A 37 -4.02 -6.25 1.45
CA MET A 37 -4.97 -5.25 0.98
C MET A 37 -5.01 -4.03 1.90
N SER A 38 -5.00 -2.83 1.30
CA SER A 38 -5.11 -1.58 2.05
C SER A 38 -5.84 -0.49 1.24
N ILE A 39 -6.32 0.53 1.93
CA ILE A 39 -7.12 1.58 1.31
C ILE A 39 -6.57 2.96 1.70
N CYS A 40 -6.19 3.73 0.70
CA CYS A 40 -5.94 5.17 0.74
C CYS A 40 -5.05 5.61 1.92
N TYR A 41 -5.63 6.14 2.97
CA TYR A 41 -4.91 6.68 4.12
C TYR A 41 -4.08 5.62 4.87
N ASP A 42 -4.43 4.35 4.76
CA ASP A 42 -3.71 3.22 5.37
C ASP A 42 -2.23 3.18 4.99
N ILE A 43 -1.87 3.71 3.81
CA ILE A 43 -0.47 3.79 3.38
C ILE A 43 0.43 4.54 4.35
N ARG A 44 -0.13 5.38 5.22
CA ARG A 44 0.61 6.15 6.22
C ARG A 44 1.04 5.35 7.45
N PHE A 45 0.51 4.13 7.60
CA PHE A 45 0.77 3.26 8.76
C PHE A 45 1.70 2.11 8.37
N PRO A 46 3.02 2.25 8.56
CA PRO A 46 3.99 1.21 8.21
C PRO A 46 3.76 -0.10 8.97
N GLU A 47 3.16 -0.02 10.15
CA GLU A 47 2.88 -1.18 11.00
C GLU A 47 1.96 -2.19 10.31
N GLN A 48 0.94 -1.73 9.59
CA GLN A 48 0.02 -2.58 8.85
C GLN A 48 0.74 -3.35 7.75
N TYR A 49 1.56 -2.65 6.96
CA TYR A 49 2.34 -3.26 5.87
C TYR A 49 3.37 -4.26 6.41
N ARG A 50 3.98 -3.92 7.54
CA ARG A 50 4.90 -4.82 8.22
C ARG A 50 4.21 -6.10 8.70
N LEU A 51 2.98 -6.00 9.19
CA LEU A 51 2.19 -7.16 9.60
C LEU A 51 1.81 -8.02 8.39
N MET A 52 1.35 -7.43 7.30
CA MET A 52 1.05 -8.16 6.07
C MET A 52 2.29 -8.87 5.51
N ALA A 53 3.43 -8.18 5.43
CA ALA A 53 4.69 -8.77 4.98
C ALA A 53 5.17 -9.90 5.90
N SER A 54 5.06 -9.73 7.22
CA SER A 54 5.42 -10.76 8.19
C SER A 54 4.47 -11.96 8.16
N SER A 55 3.28 -11.80 7.60
CA SER A 55 2.31 -12.87 7.33
C SER A 55 2.54 -13.54 5.96
N GLY A 56 3.57 -13.14 5.22
CA GLY A 56 3.98 -13.75 3.97
C GLY A 56 3.52 -13.03 2.70
N ALA A 57 2.97 -11.81 2.79
CA ALA A 57 2.52 -11.09 1.59
C ALA A 57 3.64 -10.93 0.56
N ASP A 58 3.34 -11.22 -0.71
CA ASP A 58 4.22 -11.03 -1.85
C ASP A 58 4.07 -9.64 -2.45
N ALA A 59 2.85 -9.11 -2.38
CA ALA A 59 2.52 -7.80 -2.90
C ALA A 59 1.46 -7.09 -2.05
N PHE A 60 1.39 -5.76 -2.17
CA PHE A 60 0.36 -4.94 -1.58
C PHE A 60 -0.54 -4.35 -2.67
N LEU A 61 -1.86 -4.54 -2.53
CA LEU A 61 -2.88 -3.91 -3.34
C LEU A 61 -3.40 -2.68 -2.61
N ILE A 62 -3.25 -1.50 -3.22
CA ILE A 62 -3.58 -0.21 -2.59
C ILE A 62 -4.57 0.53 -3.49
N ALA A 63 -5.81 0.65 -3.04
CA ALA A 63 -6.82 1.48 -3.69
C ALA A 63 -6.88 2.86 -3.01
N ALA A 64 -6.83 3.96 -3.77
CA ALA A 64 -6.75 5.28 -3.18
C ALA A 64 -7.47 6.38 -3.98
N ASP A 65 -7.77 7.48 -3.30
CA ASP A 65 -8.22 8.76 -3.85
C ASP A 65 -7.45 9.90 -3.19
N PHE A 66 -6.14 9.95 -3.44
CA PHE A 66 -5.25 10.99 -2.90
C PHE A 66 -5.54 12.34 -3.53
N THR A 67 -5.64 13.37 -2.72
CA THR A 67 -5.70 14.74 -3.23
C THR A 67 -4.37 15.13 -3.89
N LYS A 68 -4.42 15.98 -4.92
CA LYS A 68 -3.23 16.47 -5.61
C LYS A 68 -2.20 17.07 -4.65
N ALA A 69 -2.65 17.90 -3.71
CA ALA A 69 -1.77 18.59 -2.76
C ALA A 69 -0.94 17.64 -1.88
N THR A 70 -1.49 16.49 -1.50
CA THR A 70 -0.77 15.49 -0.71
C THR A 70 -0.11 14.43 -1.60
N GLY A 71 -0.70 14.15 -2.76
CA GLY A 71 -0.17 13.22 -3.74
C GLY A 71 1.20 13.62 -4.25
N GLU A 72 1.36 14.87 -4.73
CA GLU A 72 2.63 15.42 -5.22
C GLU A 72 3.80 15.27 -4.23
N ARG A 73 3.51 15.29 -2.94
CA ARG A 73 4.55 15.26 -1.90
C ARG A 73 4.77 13.89 -1.28
N HIS A 74 3.74 13.04 -1.25
CA HIS A 74 3.76 11.85 -0.40
C HIS A 74 3.54 10.55 -1.16
N TRP A 75 2.80 10.55 -2.28
CA TRP A 75 2.30 9.33 -2.90
C TRP A 75 3.43 8.38 -3.31
N GLU A 76 4.30 8.81 -4.22
CA GLU A 76 5.44 8.01 -4.67
C GLU A 76 6.35 7.60 -3.51
N ALA A 77 6.73 8.57 -2.65
CA ALA A 77 7.64 8.32 -1.55
C ALA A 77 7.11 7.24 -0.59
N LEU A 78 5.81 7.29 -0.25
CA LEU A 78 5.20 6.29 0.62
C LEU A 78 5.13 4.92 -0.06
N LEU A 79 4.69 4.85 -1.32
CA LEU A 79 4.58 3.59 -2.06
C LEU A 79 5.93 2.88 -2.18
N ARG A 80 6.96 3.61 -2.60
CA ARG A 80 8.32 3.08 -2.71
C ARG A 80 8.86 2.62 -1.35
N THR A 81 8.58 3.39 -0.30
CA THR A 81 8.98 3.00 1.05
C THR A 81 8.31 1.70 1.47
N ARG A 82 6.99 1.52 1.21
CA ARG A 82 6.29 0.27 1.52
C ARG A 82 6.87 -0.92 0.77
N ALA A 83 7.29 -0.75 -0.49
CA ALA A 83 7.97 -1.80 -1.23
C ALA A 83 9.33 -2.15 -0.59
N ILE A 84 10.21 -1.17 -0.45
CA ILE A 84 11.61 -1.35 -0.01
C ILE A 84 11.70 -1.93 1.40
N GLU A 85 10.97 -1.36 2.36
CA GLU A 85 11.08 -1.76 3.77
C GLU A 85 10.53 -3.16 4.05
N ASN A 86 9.69 -3.69 3.15
CA ASN A 86 9.03 -4.99 3.30
C ASN A 86 9.49 -6.03 2.28
N GLY A 87 10.24 -5.64 1.25
CA GLY A 87 10.64 -6.54 0.16
C GLY A 87 9.40 -7.14 -0.53
N CYS A 88 8.42 -6.30 -0.88
CA CYS A 88 7.15 -6.70 -1.50
C CYS A 88 6.87 -5.83 -2.73
N TYR A 89 6.19 -6.39 -3.73
CA TYR A 89 5.62 -5.58 -4.80
C TYR A 89 4.56 -4.63 -4.27
N VAL A 90 4.34 -3.51 -4.96
CA VAL A 90 3.24 -2.58 -4.68
C VAL A 90 2.46 -2.32 -5.96
N LEU A 91 1.17 -2.58 -5.92
CA LEU A 91 0.21 -2.28 -6.99
C LEU A 91 -0.78 -1.26 -6.46
N ALA A 92 -0.58 0.00 -6.84
CA ALA A 92 -1.34 1.12 -6.29
C ALA A 92 -2.22 1.76 -7.36
N ALA A 93 -3.52 1.64 -7.20
CA ALA A 93 -4.52 2.28 -8.03
C ALA A 93 -5.04 3.55 -7.34
N ASN A 94 -4.79 4.70 -7.95
CA ASN A 94 -5.22 6.00 -7.43
C ASN A 94 -6.18 6.68 -8.40
N GLN A 95 -7.26 7.24 -7.90
CA GLN A 95 -8.18 8.00 -8.72
C GLN A 95 -7.52 9.27 -9.26
N CYS A 96 -7.98 9.72 -10.43
CA CYS A 96 -7.50 10.94 -11.08
C CYS A 96 -8.64 11.90 -11.43
N GLY A 97 -8.27 13.13 -11.77
CA GLY A 97 -9.15 14.16 -12.27
C GLY A 97 -9.96 14.91 -11.20
N GLN A 98 -10.81 15.82 -11.66
CA GLN A 98 -11.57 16.72 -10.79
C GLN A 98 -12.70 15.97 -10.08
N LYS A 99 -12.74 16.07 -8.76
CA LYS A 99 -13.83 15.63 -7.90
C LYS A 99 -14.66 16.83 -7.46
N ALA A 100 -15.78 16.58 -6.77
CA ALA A 100 -16.66 17.65 -6.31
C ALA A 100 -16.00 18.65 -5.34
N ARG A 101 -15.00 18.19 -4.57
CA ARG A 101 -14.37 19.00 -3.50
C ARG A 101 -12.87 19.20 -3.69
N PHE A 102 -12.19 18.40 -4.52
CA PHE A 102 -10.74 18.43 -4.74
C PHE A 102 -10.36 17.86 -6.10
N GLU A 103 -9.12 18.03 -6.49
CA GLU A 103 -8.52 17.35 -7.63
C GLU A 103 -7.77 16.11 -7.13
N ALA A 104 -8.13 14.93 -7.66
CA ALA A 104 -7.45 13.67 -7.38
C ALA A 104 -6.13 13.61 -8.13
N TYR A 105 -5.09 13.06 -7.47
CA TYR A 105 -3.71 13.15 -7.95
C TYR A 105 -3.43 12.25 -9.16
N GLY A 106 -4.10 11.10 -9.29
CA GLY A 106 -3.74 10.12 -10.31
C GLY A 106 -2.47 9.36 -9.95
N HIS A 107 -1.58 9.17 -10.93
CA HIS A 107 -0.26 8.53 -10.74
C HIS A 107 -0.36 7.15 -10.09
N SER A 108 -1.25 6.31 -10.61
CA SER A 108 -1.25 4.87 -10.26
C SER A 108 0.11 4.27 -10.59
N MET A 109 0.60 3.35 -9.76
CA MET A 109 1.96 2.81 -9.91
C MET A 109 2.00 1.31 -9.65
N ILE A 110 2.93 0.63 -10.36
CA ILE A 110 3.38 -0.71 -9.99
C ILE A 110 4.87 -0.61 -9.68
N ILE A 111 5.28 -1.08 -8.51
CA ILE A 111 6.61 -0.91 -7.94
C ILE A 111 7.18 -2.26 -7.54
N ALA A 112 8.43 -2.51 -7.90
CA ALA A 112 9.17 -3.72 -7.54
C ALA A 112 9.60 -3.72 -6.05
N PRO A 113 9.96 -4.89 -5.49
CA PRO A 113 10.34 -5.01 -4.09
C PRO A 113 11.54 -4.17 -3.65
N ASP A 114 12.41 -3.81 -4.58
CA ASP A 114 13.58 -2.94 -4.37
C ASP A 114 13.25 -1.44 -4.50
N GLY A 115 12.01 -1.10 -4.84
CA GLY A 115 11.53 0.26 -5.00
C GLY A 115 11.66 0.81 -6.43
N GLU A 116 12.03 0.00 -7.42
CA GLU A 116 11.98 0.38 -8.83
C GLU A 116 10.53 0.58 -9.28
N ILE A 117 10.23 1.69 -9.95
CA ILE A 117 8.91 1.93 -10.55
C ILE A 117 8.86 1.20 -11.88
N LEU A 118 8.11 0.10 -11.94
CA LEU A 118 7.96 -0.70 -13.16
C LEU A 118 7.08 0.01 -14.19
N THR A 119 6.05 0.69 -13.73
CA THR A 119 5.16 1.51 -14.56
C THR A 119 4.40 2.51 -13.72
N GLU A 120 4.11 3.66 -14.31
CA GLU A 120 3.38 4.76 -13.69
C GLU A 120 2.38 5.35 -14.69
N ALA A 121 1.17 5.67 -14.24
CA ALA A 121 0.21 6.48 -14.95
C ALA A 121 0.50 7.97 -14.76
N ASP A 122 -0.05 8.79 -15.64
CA ASP A 122 -0.16 10.24 -15.42
C ASP A 122 -1.45 10.59 -14.62
N ASP A 123 -1.92 11.81 -14.75
CA ASP A 123 -3.15 12.30 -14.14
C ASP A 123 -4.43 11.99 -14.94
N THR A 124 -4.35 11.07 -15.92
CA THR A 124 -5.47 10.62 -16.74
C THR A 124 -5.82 9.14 -16.50
N PRO A 125 -7.06 8.70 -16.80
CA PRO A 125 -7.43 7.29 -16.66
C PRO A 125 -6.61 6.38 -17.59
N GLN A 126 -5.87 5.44 -16.99
CA GLN A 126 -4.99 4.51 -17.72
C GLN A 126 -5.08 3.09 -17.13
N VAL A 127 -4.68 2.11 -17.92
CA VAL A 127 -4.44 0.73 -17.48
C VAL A 127 -2.93 0.50 -17.47
N LEU A 128 -2.39 0.12 -16.33
CA LEU A 128 -0.99 -0.25 -16.17
C LEU A 128 -0.84 -1.77 -16.23
N ILE A 129 0.20 -2.23 -16.91
CA ILE A 129 0.55 -3.64 -16.99
C ILE A 129 2.04 -3.77 -16.69
N ALA A 130 2.38 -4.68 -15.79
CA ALA A 130 3.77 -5.05 -15.49
C ALA A 130 3.84 -6.55 -15.18
N GLU A 131 4.99 -7.14 -15.40
CA GLU A 131 5.29 -8.50 -14.96
C GLU A 131 5.77 -8.48 -13.52
N LEU A 132 5.21 -9.35 -12.68
CA LEU A 132 5.65 -9.56 -11.30
C LEU A 132 6.43 -10.87 -11.26
N ASP A 133 7.75 -10.76 -11.28
CA ASP A 133 8.65 -11.89 -11.30
C ASP A 133 8.96 -12.39 -9.88
N PRO A 134 8.57 -13.63 -9.51
CA PRO A 134 8.86 -14.20 -8.21
C PRO A 134 10.37 -14.29 -7.90
N GLU A 135 11.22 -14.43 -8.92
CA GLU A 135 12.68 -14.48 -8.73
C GLU A 135 13.23 -13.12 -8.28
N VAL A 136 12.64 -12.00 -8.76
CA VAL A 136 13.00 -10.66 -8.30
C VAL A 136 12.61 -10.48 -6.83
N LEU A 137 11.45 -10.97 -6.44
CA LEU A 137 10.97 -10.93 -5.05
C LEU A 137 11.93 -11.68 -4.12
N GLU A 138 12.25 -12.94 -4.46
CA GLU A 138 13.14 -13.78 -3.68
C GLU A 138 14.56 -13.19 -3.60
N ARG A 139 15.11 -12.76 -4.73
CA ARG A 139 16.42 -12.12 -4.79
C ARG A 139 16.50 -10.89 -3.89
N THR A 140 15.53 -9.98 -3.98
CA THR A 140 15.51 -8.75 -3.18
C THR A 140 15.47 -9.07 -1.68
N ARG A 141 14.67 -10.04 -1.27
CA ARG A 141 14.57 -10.48 0.14
C ARG A 141 15.87 -11.11 0.63
N ASN A 142 16.58 -11.85 -0.22
CA ASN A 142 17.86 -12.47 0.12
C ASN A 142 19.00 -11.44 0.19
N GLU A 143 19.03 -10.46 -0.70
CA GLU A 143 20.04 -9.39 -0.72
C GLU A 143 19.93 -8.46 0.49
N ILE A 144 18.70 -8.13 0.89
CA ILE A 144 18.40 -7.26 2.04
C ILE A 144 17.34 -7.92 2.92
N PRO A 145 17.72 -8.86 3.80
CA PRO A 145 16.75 -9.63 4.60
C PRO A 145 16.18 -8.81 5.77
N SER A 146 15.48 -7.71 5.45
CA SER A 146 14.96 -6.74 6.42
C SER A 146 13.97 -7.36 7.40
N LEU A 147 13.15 -8.33 6.95
CA LEU A 147 12.17 -8.99 7.81
C LEU A 147 12.82 -9.95 8.79
N GLU A 148 13.85 -10.69 8.35
CA GLU A 148 14.56 -11.69 9.16
C GLU A 148 15.44 -11.04 10.22
N ASN A 149 16.08 -9.90 9.87
CA ASN A 149 16.99 -9.18 10.75
C ASN A 149 16.27 -8.29 11.80
N ARG A 150 14.96 -8.38 11.92
CA ARG A 150 14.22 -7.63 12.94
C ARG A 150 14.59 -8.10 14.35
N ARG A 151 14.63 -7.13 15.25
CA ARG A 151 14.91 -7.35 16.68
C ARG A 151 13.59 -7.55 17.44
N ASP A 152 12.91 -8.69 17.21
CA ASP A 152 11.64 -9.02 17.85
C ASP A 152 11.76 -9.23 19.37
N ASP A 153 13.01 -9.31 19.87
CA ASP A 153 13.35 -9.28 21.27
C ASP A 153 13.26 -7.88 21.91
N LEU A 154 13.43 -6.82 21.10
CA LEU A 154 13.39 -5.43 21.55
C LEU A 154 12.06 -4.72 21.26
N TYR A 155 11.44 -5.02 20.13
CA TYR A 155 10.17 -4.41 19.73
C TYR A 155 9.32 -5.41 18.94
N ARG A 156 8.01 -5.31 19.09
CA ARG A 156 7.06 -6.18 18.39
C ARG A 156 5.96 -5.35 17.74
N VAL A 157 5.65 -5.70 16.50
CA VAL A 157 4.42 -5.25 15.83
C VAL A 157 3.49 -6.46 15.83
N SER A 158 2.31 -6.33 16.42
CA SER A 158 1.35 -7.41 16.52
C SER A 158 -0.06 -6.90 16.26
N SER A 159 -0.88 -7.72 15.64
CA SER A 159 -2.32 -7.52 15.50
C SER A 159 -3.05 -8.75 16.00
N GLY A 160 -4.18 -8.54 16.68
CA GLY A 160 -5.08 -9.62 17.07
C GLY A 160 -5.89 -10.17 15.89
N ASN A 161 -5.97 -9.47 14.78
CA ASN A 161 -6.89 -9.75 13.68
C ASN A 161 -6.19 -9.63 12.32
N VAL A 162 -5.33 -10.60 12.01
CA VAL A 162 -4.87 -10.82 10.63
C VAL A 162 -5.69 -11.98 10.05
N ARG A 163 -6.34 -11.77 8.92
CA ARG A 163 -7.13 -12.79 8.24
C ARG A 163 -6.63 -13.00 6.82
N ILE A 164 -6.41 -14.26 6.45
CA ILE A 164 -6.09 -14.71 5.11
C ILE A 164 -7.36 -15.32 4.52
N TYR A 165 -7.78 -14.81 3.37
CA TYR A 165 -8.88 -15.35 2.58
C TYR A 165 -8.29 -16.16 1.45
N GLU A 166 -8.69 -17.44 1.38
CA GLU A 166 -8.32 -18.39 0.32
C GLU A 166 -9.40 -18.37 -0.77
N GLU A 167 -9.00 -18.54 -2.04
CA GLU A 167 -9.92 -18.71 -3.19
C GLU A 167 -10.64 -20.05 -3.16
#